data_cc3c5d14a63ac1fd64aa313c23cb1254
#
_entry.id   cc3c5d14a63ac1fd64aa313c23cb1254
#
_cell.length_a   1.000
_cell.length_b   1.000
_cell.length_c   1.000
_cell.angle_alpha   90.00
_cell.angle_beta   90.00
_cell.angle_gamma   90.00
#
_symmetry.space_group_name_H-M   'P 1'
#
loop_
_entity.id
_entity.type
_entity.pdbx_description
1 polymer ?
#
loop_
_entity_poly.entity_id
_entity_poly.type
_entity_poly.pdbx_seq_one_letter_code
_entity_poly.pdbx_strand_id
1 'polypeptide(L)'
;MKLHHKGFLLVTLSKTESMWDYQLIKKVFDEYGESGDFREKTLRIALDELSAAGLIKRIENKIETNNNEEKLLFKYKLSDFGVSRMVDTGLLLP
;
A
#
# COMPACT_ATOMS: atom_id res chain seq x y z
N MET A 1 15.90 -4.31 12.08
CA MET A 1 15.68 -3.01 11.40
C MET A 1 14.37 -3.06 10.61
N LYS A 2 13.54 -2.04 10.76
CA LYS A 2 12.28 -1.99 10.03
C LYS A 2 12.52 -1.53 8.60
N LEU A 3 11.73 -2.06 7.68
CA LEU A 3 11.74 -1.64 6.29
C LEU A 3 11.26 -0.20 6.16
N HIS A 4 11.67 0.48 5.10
CA HIS A 4 11.04 1.73 4.68
C HIS A 4 9.55 1.45 4.40
N HIS A 5 8.69 2.46 4.53
CA HIS A 5 7.25 2.30 4.36
C HIS A 5 6.88 1.61 3.05
N LYS A 6 7.49 2.02 1.93
CA LYS A 6 7.22 1.39 0.63
C LYS A 6 7.59 -0.09 0.60
N GLY A 7 8.72 -0.45 1.19
CA GLY A 7 9.12 -1.85 1.31
C GLY A 7 8.14 -2.66 2.14
N PHE A 8 7.69 -2.09 3.25
CA PHE A 8 6.68 -2.73 4.10
C PHE A 8 5.35 -2.93 3.38
N LEU A 9 4.91 -1.93 2.60
CA LEU A 9 3.67 -2.03 1.82
C LEU A 9 3.76 -3.16 0.79
N LEU A 10 4.90 -3.27 0.10
CA LEU A 10 5.12 -4.33 -0.88
C LEU A 10 5.12 -5.70 -0.21
N VAL A 11 5.83 -5.85 0.91
CA VAL A 11 5.88 -7.13 1.65
C VAL A 11 4.48 -7.50 2.15
N THR A 12 3.72 -6.53 2.65
CA THR A 12 2.35 -6.77 3.11
C THR A 12 1.48 -7.29 1.97
N LEU A 13 1.55 -6.65 0.80
CA LEU A 13 0.77 -7.08 -0.37
C LEU A 13 1.23 -8.45 -0.89
N SER A 14 2.50 -8.81 -0.70
CA SER A 14 2.99 -10.13 -1.12
C SER A 14 2.38 -11.28 -0.33
N LYS A 15 1.83 -10.98 0.85
CA LYS A 15 1.26 -11.99 1.76
C LYS A 15 -0.26 -12.14 1.61
N THR A 16 -0.87 -11.39 0.71
CA THR A 16 -2.30 -11.43 0.48
C THR A 16 -2.59 -11.28 -1.02
N GLU A 17 -3.79 -11.66 -1.42
CA GLU A 17 -4.20 -11.50 -2.82
C GLU A 17 -4.41 -10.04 -3.17
N SER A 18 -5.04 -9.29 -2.27
CA SER A 18 -5.29 -7.85 -2.46
C SER A 18 -5.65 -7.21 -1.13
N MET A 19 -5.56 -5.88 -1.06
CA MET A 19 -5.90 -5.15 0.15
C MET A 19 -6.30 -3.72 -0.18
N TRP A 20 -7.26 -3.18 0.57
CA TRP A 20 -7.67 -1.78 0.43
C TRP A 20 -6.62 -0.85 1.03
N ASP A 21 -6.56 0.38 0.51
CA ASP A 21 -5.61 1.40 0.96
C ASP A 21 -5.71 1.67 2.47
N TYR A 22 -6.92 1.81 3.01
CA TYR A 22 -7.10 2.06 4.44
C TYR A 22 -6.63 0.88 5.29
N GLN A 23 -6.73 -0.35 4.78
CA GLN A 23 -6.22 -1.53 5.48
C GLN A 23 -4.68 -1.54 5.49
N LEU A 24 -4.08 -1.18 4.37
CA LEU A 24 -2.61 -1.07 4.25
C LEU A 24 -2.07 0.01 5.18
N ILE A 25 -2.74 1.16 5.21
CA ILE A 25 -2.35 2.28 6.07
C ILE A 25 -2.44 1.88 7.55
N LYS A 26 -3.52 1.18 7.93
CA LYS A 26 -3.65 0.69 9.31
C LYS A 26 -2.51 -0.23 9.68
N LYS A 27 -2.10 -1.11 8.79
CA LYS A 27 -0.97 -2.01 9.05
C LYS A 27 0.33 -1.25 9.26
N VAL A 28 0.57 -0.19 8.48
CA VAL A 28 1.74 0.67 8.67
C VAL A 28 1.66 1.37 10.04
N PHE A 29 0.51 1.92 10.38
CA PHE A 29 0.31 2.60 11.66
C PHE A 29 0.60 1.66 12.83
N ASP A 30 0.07 0.44 12.76
CA ASP A 30 0.26 -0.56 13.81
C ASP A 30 1.73 -0.97 13.92
N GLU A 31 2.42 -1.16 12.81
CA GLU A 31 3.81 -1.64 12.79
C GLU A 31 4.81 -0.56 13.20
N TYR A 32 4.56 0.70 12.80
CA TYR A 32 5.52 1.79 12.99
C TYR A 32 5.16 2.71 14.14
N GLY A 33 4.03 2.47 14.82
CA GLY A 33 3.58 3.33 15.91
C GLY A 33 3.24 4.74 15.42
N GLU A 34 2.64 4.84 14.23
CA GLU A 34 2.31 6.11 13.60
C GLU A 34 0.81 6.32 13.52
N SER A 35 0.38 7.56 13.32
CA SER A 35 -1.02 7.92 13.18
C SER A 35 -1.15 9.32 12.58
N GLY A 36 -2.39 9.73 12.31
CA GLY A 36 -2.73 11.10 11.95
C GLY A 36 -2.89 11.32 10.44
N ASP A 37 -3.59 12.42 10.12
CA ASP A 37 -3.98 12.74 8.75
C ASP A 37 -2.79 13.02 7.84
N PHE A 38 -1.76 13.68 8.37
CA PHE A 38 -0.56 13.98 7.59
C PHE A 38 0.13 12.68 7.17
N ARG A 39 0.29 11.74 8.10
CA ARG A 39 0.93 10.45 7.79
C ARG A 39 0.07 9.63 6.83
N GLU A 40 -1.25 9.66 7.02
CA GLU A 40 -2.17 8.98 6.10
C GLU A 40 -2.01 9.49 4.68
N LYS A 41 -1.95 10.81 4.48
CA LYS A 41 -1.76 11.41 3.15
C LYS A 41 -0.42 11.01 2.55
N THR A 42 0.64 10.99 3.35
CA THR A 42 1.97 10.57 2.89
C THR A 42 1.96 9.14 2.40
N LEU A 43 1.24 8.24 3.12
CA LEU A 43 1.14 6.84 2.73
C LEU A 43 0.28 6.65 1.47
N ARG A 44 -0.77 7.46 1.30
CA ARG A 44 -1.56 7.43 0.05
C ARG A 44 -0.72 7.86 -1.14
N ILE A 45 0.13 8.86 -0.97
CA ILE A 45 1.08 9.28 -2.01
C ILE A 45 2.06 8.14 -2.32
N ALA A 46 2.56 7.46 -1.28
CA ALA A 46 3.47 6.31 -1.48
C ALA A 46 2.80 5.21 -2.30
N LEU A 47 1.52 4.91 -2.05
CA LEU A 47 0.75 3.93 -2.83
C LEU A 47 0.58 4.39 -4.28
N ASP A 48 0.30 5.68 -4.50
CA ASP A 48 0.22 6.26 -5.86
C ASP A 48 1.55 6.10 -6.59
N GLU A 49 2.66 6.37 -5.92
CA GLU A 49 3.99 6.24 -6.50
C GLU A 49 4.33 4.79 -6.85
N LEU A 50 4.00 3.85 -5.98
CA LEU A 50 4.19 2.42 -6.25
C LEU A 50 3.35 1.96 -7.44
N SER A 51 2.12 2.45 -7.54
CA SER A 51 1.23 2.15 -8.66
C SER A 51 1.76 2.75 -9.96
N ALA A 52 2.21 4.01 -9.92
CA ALA A 52 2.79 4.68 -11.08
C ALA A 52 4.06 3.98 -11.58
N ALA A 53 4.83 3.40 -10.67
CA ALA A 53 6.03 2.63 -11.01
C ALA A 53 5.71 1.22 -11.51
N GLY A 54 4.44 0.81 -11.49
CA GLY A 54 4.02 -0.51 -11.96
C GLY A 54 4.25 -1.65 -10.97
N LEU A 55 4.62 -1.33 -9.73
CA LEU A 55 4.91 -2.36 -8.72
C LEU A 55 3.64 -2.94 -8.09
N ILE A 56 2.59 -2.14 -8.05
CA ILE A 56 1.27 -2.57 -7.57
C ILE A 56 0.22 -2.13 -8.58
N LYS A 57 -0.95 -2.76 -8.54
CA LYS A 57 -2.08 -2.44 -9.42
C LYS A 57 -3.30 -2.07 -8.61
N ARG A 58 -4.03 -1.04 -9.06
CA ARG A 58 -5.37 -0.74 -8.57
C ARG A 58 -6.34 -1.67 -9.27
N ILE A 59 -7.03 -2.51 -8.50
CA ILE A 59 -7.97 -3.49 -9.07
C ILE A 59 -9.42 -3.16 -8.80
N GLU A 60 -9.67 -2.29 -7.81
CA GLU A 60 -11.01 -1.83 -7.47
C GLU A 60 -10.94 -0.43 -6.90
N ASN A 61 -12.06 0.28 -6.97
CA ASN A 61 -12.23 1.54 -6.27
C ASN A 61 -13.66 1.63 -5.74
N LYS A 62 -13.84 2.47 -4.73
CA LYS A 62 -15.17 2.79 -4.21
C LYS A 62 -15.15 4.20 -3.64
N ILE A 63 -16.34 4.81 -3.56
CA ILE A 63 -16.51 6.09 -2.89
C ILE A 63 -17.22 5.82 -1.57
N GLU A 64 -16.64 6.30 -0.48
CA GLU A 64 -17.23 6.24 0.83
C GLU A 64 -17.67 7.63 1.25
N THR A 65 -18.94 7.78 1.64
CA THR A 65 -19.48 9.05 2.09
C THR A 65 -19.64 9.02 3.59
N ASN A 66 -19.03 10.00 4.28
CA ASN A 66 -19.08 10.10 5.72
C ASN A 66 -19.20 11.58 6.09
N ASN A 67 -20.29 11.95 6.81
CA ASN A 67 -20.55 13.34 7.23
C ASN A 67 -20.48 14.33 6.05
N ASN A 68 -21.10 14.00 4.93
CA ASN A 68 -21.11 14.80 3.70
C ASN A 68 -19.75 14.93 3.01
N GLU A 69 -18.75 14.18 3.47
CA GLU A 69 -17.46 14.10 2.80
C GLU A 69 -17.39 12.82 1.98
N GLU A 70 -16.93 12.94 0.73
CA GLU A 70 -16.70 11.80 -0.12
C GLU A 70 -15.21 11.47 -0.13
N LYS A 71 -14.90 10.18 0.01
CA LYS A 71 -13.52 9.71 -0.02
C LYS A 71 -13.40 8.59 -1.04
N LEU A 72 -12.49 8.76 -1.98
CA LEU A 72 -12.21 7.74 -2.98
C LEU A 72 -11.18 6.76 -2.42
N LEU A 73 -11.54 5.49 -2.40
CA LEU A 73 -10.73 4.42 -1.86
C LEU A 73 -10.32 3.46 -2.97
N PHE A 74 -9.11 2.94 -2.87
CA PHE A 74 -8.55 2.02 -3.86
C PHE A 74 -8.13 0.71 -3.22
N LYS A 75 -8.37 -0.38 -3.95
CA LYS A 75 -7.87 -1.71 -3.59
C LYS A 75 -6.69 -2.05 -4.49
N TYR A 76 -5.62 -2.54 -3.89
CA TYR A 76 -4.37 -2.82 -4.57
C TYR A 76 -4.00 -4.29 -4.51
N LYS A 77 -3.24 -4.71 -5.50
CA LYS A 77 -2.57 -6.01 -5.47
C LYS A 77 -1.14 -5.83 -5.98
N LEU A 78 -0.26 -6.72 -5.57
CA LEU A 78 1.11 -6.76 -6.08
C LEU A 78 1.07 -7.18 -7.55
N SER A 79 1.81 -6.48 -8.42
CA SER A 79 1.91 -6.84 -9.83
C SER A 79 3.00 -7.90 -10.04
N ASP A 80 2.99 -8.56 -11.20
CA ASP A 80 4.06 -9.49 -11.56
C ASP A 80 5.41 -8.78 -11.60
N PHE A 81 5.43 -7.55 -12.12
CA PHE A 81 6.63 -6.71 -12.09
C PHE A 81 7.06 -6.42 -10.65
N GLY A 82 6.10 -6.15 -9.76
CA GLY A 82 6.38 -5.93 -8.34
C GLY A 82 7.03 -7.15 -7.69
N VAL A 83 6.51 -8.34 -7.95
CA VAL A 83 7.11 -9.59 -7.45
C VAL A 83 8.55 -9.70 -7.93
N SER A 84 8.77 -9.51 -9.23
CA SER A 84 10.09 -9.61 -9.85
C SER A 84 11.08 -8.63 -9.22
N ARG A 85 10.66 -7.39 -9.00
CA ARG A 85 11.51 -6.37 -8.38
C ARG A 85 11.81 -6.70 -6.92
N MET A 86 10.85 -7.25 -6.19
CA MET A 86 11.06 -7.64 -4.79
C MET A 86 12.09 -8.78 -4.68
N VAL A 87 12.03 -9.73 -5.61
CA VAL A 87 13.05 -10.82 -5.67
C VAL A 87 14.42 -10.22 -5.98
N ASP A 88 14.50 -9.36 -6.98
CA ASP A 88 15.76 -8.73 -7.42
C ASP A 88 16.41 -7.90 -6.31
N THR A 89 15.61 -7.26 -5.47
CA THR A 89 16.09 -6.38 -4.39
C THR A 89 16.26 -7.12 -3.06
N GLY A 90 15.90 -8.40 -3.01
CA GLY A 90 16.04 -9.20 -1.78
C GLY A 90 14.91 -9.04 -0.77
N LEU A 91 13.81 -8.36 -1.15
CA LEU A 91 12.63 -8.25 -0.27
C LEU A 91 11.83 -9.55 -0.21
N LEU A 92 11.92 -10.36 -1.27
CA LEU A 92 11.33 -11.70 -1.32
C LEU A 92 12.39 -12.68 -1.74
N LEU A 93 12.36 -13.87 -1.13
CA LEU A 93 13.20 -14.98 -1.58
C LEU A 93 12.58 -15.58 -2.85
N PRO A 94 13.40 -16.05 -3.81
CA PRO A 94 12.91 -16.70 -5.02
C PRO A 94 12.08 -17.94 -4.70
#